data_2e03c4c7a498456e114cdbfa34ac9531
#
_entry.id   2e03c4c7a498456e114cdbfa34ac9531
#
_cell.length_a   1.000
_cell.length_b   1.000
_cell.length_c   1.000
_cell.angle_alpha   90.00
_cell.angle_beta   90.00
_cell.angle_gamma   90.00
#
_symmetry.space_group_name_H-M   'P 1'
#
loop_
_entity.id
_entity.type
_entity.pdbx_description
1 polymer ?
#
loop_
_entity_poly.entity_id
_entity_poly.type
_entity_poly.pdbx_seq_one_letter_code
_entity_poly.pdbx_strand_id
1 'polypeptide(L)'
;MNEIARNILLVDGSAPFIKQVSQLLIPYYGIYTALSAEEALLACREQLPDLIICGEELRDTGGHHFIMALRDDPRIAHIPLIFIANRESREDMRMTMNLGADDYLVQPFKRQDLLLSIRSRLSRFAIFNNMRRVAGGGLETVIAIPLVPDALQDKLSKTEARIIKLIAEGKNTREIARELYVSIKTVENHKYNIAQKLGLTGRNSLTEYVIKNIIQPYKRP
;
A
#
# COMPACT_ATOMS: atom_id res chain seq x y z
N MET A 1 7.77 20.98 12.72
CA MET A 1 8.73 20.09 12.03
C MET A 1 7.98 19.52 10.83
N ASN A 2 8.42 19.86 9.61
CA ASN A 2 7.76 19.41 8.38
C ASN A 2 7.79 17.89 8.29
N GLU A 3 6.63 17.23 8.41
CA GLU A 3 6.48 15.90 7.84
C GLU A 3 6.86 16.02 6.36
N ILE A 4 7.82 15.21 5.92
CA ILE A 4 8.15 15.11 4.50
C ILE A 4 6.87 14.65 3.83
N ALA A 5 6.24 15.54 3.09
CA ALA A 5 5.01 15.25 2.38
C ALA A 5 5.30 14.11 1.39
N ARG A 6 4.56 13.01 1.50
CA ARG A 6 4.64 11.89 0.55
C ARG A 6 4.13 12.34 -0.79
N ASN A 7 4.85 12.02 -1.84
CA ASN A 7 4.52 12.41 -3.20
C ASN A 7 3.90 11.24 -3.98
N ILE A 8 2.77 11.49 -4.60
CA ILE A 8 2.05 10.51 -5.42
C ILE A 8 2.06 11.00 -6.87
N LEU A 9 2.41 10.10 -7.79
CA LEU A 9 2.27 10.33 -9.23
C LEU A 9 0.94 9.76 -9.71
N LEU A 10 0.08 10.61 -10.27
CA LEU A 10 -1.16 10.22 -10.94
C LEU A 10 -0.90 10.14 -12.44
N VAL A 11 -1.20 9.00 -13.04
CA VAL A 11 -0.99 8.71 -14.46
C VAL A 11 -2.30 8.28 -15.10
N ASP A 12 -2.86 9.09 -15.99
CA ASP A 12 -4.10 8.78 -16.73
C ASP A 12 -4.23 9.70 -17.94
N GLY A 13 -4.72 9.20 -19.06
CA GLY A 13 -4.94 10.00 -20.27
C GLY A 13 -6.06 11.03 -20.14
N SER A 14 -6.94 10.88 -19.15
CA SER A 14 -8.08 11.74 -18.86
C SER A 14 -7.72 12.85 -17.88
N ALA A 15 -7.51 14.06 -18.36
CA ALA A 15 -7.29 15.23 -17.51
C ALA A 15 -8.44 15.49 -16.50
N PRO A 16 -9.73 15.27 -16.81
CA PRO A 16 -10.81 15.34 -15.84
C PRO A 16 -10.66 14.33 -14.70
N PHE A 17 -10.28 13.09 -14.99
CA PHE A 17 -10.04 12.05 -13.99
C PHE A 17 -8.87 12.43 -13.07
N ILE A 18 -7.73 12.84 -13.65
CA ILE A 18 -6.59 13.34 -12.88
C ILE A 18 -7.01 14.48 -11.94
N LYS A 19 -7.76 15.46 -12.44
CA LYS A 19 -8.24 16.58 -11.62
C LYS A 19 -9.11 16.11 -10.45
N GLN A 20 -10.04 15.18 -10.71
CA GLN A 20 -10.93 14.63 -9.68
C GLN A 20 -10.14 13.89 -8.60
N VAL A 21 -9.23 13.01 -8.97
CA VAL A 21 -8.42 12.23 -8.02
C VAL A 21 -7.44 13.14 -7.27
N SER A 22 -6.81 14.11 -7.94
CA SER A 22 -5.93 15.10 -7.30
C SER A 22 -6.65 15.86 -6.19
N GLN A 23 -7.87 16.34 -6.44
CA GLN A 23 -8.67 17.06 -5.45
C GLN A 23 -8.96 16.22 -4.19
N LEU A 24 -9.09 14.90 -4.33
CA LEU A 24 -9.27 14.00 -3.20
C LEU A 24 -8.00 13.83 -2.36
N LEU A 25 -6.82 13.95 -2.98
CA LEU A 25 -5.53 13.59 -2.40
C LEU A 25 -4.67 14.77 -1.93
N ILE A 26 -4.77 15.94 -2.57
CA ILE A 26 -4.01 17.16 -2.22
C ILE A 26 -4.03 17.51 -0.73
N PRO A 27 -5.12 17.30 0.05
CA PRO A 27 -5.09 17.57 1.48
C PRO A 27 -4.11 16.71 2.29
N TYR A 28 -3.59 15.61 1.70
CA TYR A 28 -2.80 14.60 2.40
C TYR A 28 -1.43 14.34 1.77
N TYR A 29 -1.26 14.62 0.45
CA TYR A 29 -0.10 14.22 -0.34
C TYR A 29 0.33 15.33 -1.31
N GLY A 30 1.62 15.38 -1.62
CA GLY A 30 2.10 16.08 -2.81
C GLY A 30 1.67 15.30 -4.06
N ILE A 31 1.21 15.99 -5.10
CA ILE A 31 0.69 15.33 -6.30
C ILE A 31 1.48 15.78 -7.52
N TYR A 32 2.06 14.81 -8.22
CA TYR A 32 2.55 14.94 -9.59
C TYR A 32 1.56 14.30 -10.55
N THR A 33 1.54 14.75 -11.79
CA THR A 33 0.60 14.22 -12.80
C THR A 33 1.32 13.96 -14.11
N ALA A 34 0.92 12.90 -14.82
CA ALA A 34 1.34 12.58 -16.16
C ALA A 34 0.15 12.09 -16.99
N LEU A 35 0.11 12.42 -18.26
CA LEU A 35 -0.97 12.04 -19.17
C LEU A 35 -0.59 10.88 -20.09
N SER A 36 0.70 10.54 -20.13
CA SER A 36 1.26 9.48 -20.97
C SER A 36 2.23 8.62 -20.17
N ALA A 37 2.55 7.43 -20.67
CA ALA A 37 3.53 6.53 -20.08
C ALA A 37 4.94 7.13 -20.14
N GLU A 38 5.27 7.83 -21.24
CA GLU A 38 6.57 8.48 -21.39
C GLU A 38 6.79 9.55 -20.32
N GLU A 39 5.81 10.47 -20.16
CA GLU A 39 5.83 11.49 -19.10
C GLU A 39 5.94 10.86 -17.71
N ALA A 40 5.19 9.77 -17.47
CA ALA A 40 5.18 9.08 -16.18
C ALA A 40 6.53 8.40 -15.86
N LEU A 41 7.16 7.73 -16.83
CA LEU A 41 8.48 7.11 -16.66
C LEU A 41 9.56 8.17 -16.41
N LEU A 42 9.51 9.32 -17.10
CA LEU A 42 10.40 10.44 -16.86
C LEU A 42 10.22 10.98 -15.44
N ALA A 43 8.98 11.25 -15.03
CA ALA A 43 8.66 11.72 -13.68
C ALA A 43 9.12 10.72 -12.60
N CYS A 44 8.96 9.41 -12.83
CA CYS A 44 9.46 8.39 -11.91
C CYS A 44 10.96 8.43 -11.71
N ARG A 45 11.73 8.69 -12.78
CA ARG A 45 13.20 8.74 -12.74
C ARG A 45 13.73 10.04 -12.11
N GLU A 46 13.08 11.16 -12.36
CA GLU A 46 13.52 12.48 -11.90
C GLU A 46 13.02 12.82 -10.50
N GLN A 47 11.78 12.51 -10.21
CA GLN A 47 11.10 12.98 -8.99
C GLN A 47 10.95 11.89 -7.92
N LEU A 48 11.17 10.60 -8.29
CA LEU A 48 11.11 9.43 -7.39
C LEU A 48 9.86 9.47 -6.48
N PRO A 49 8.66 9.40 -7.02
CA PRO A 49 7.44 9.43 -6.23
C PRO A 49 7.38 8.25 -5.24
N ASP A 50 6.73 8.44 -4.10
CA ASP A 50 6.54 7.41 -3.09
C ASP A 50 5.52 6.33 -3.51
N LEU A 51 4.61 6.67 -4.44
CA LEU A 51 3.57 5.79 -4.95
C LEU A 51 3.05 6.29 -6.30
N ILE A 52 2.65 5.37 -7.15
CA ILE A 52 2.02 5.64 -8.44
C ILE A 52 0.55 5.19 -8.39
N ILE A 53 -0.34 6.01 -8.93
CA ILE A 53 -1.73 5.62 -9.25
C ILE A 53 -1.86 5.72 -10.75
N CYS A 54 -2.15 4.60 -11.41
CA CYS A 54 -2.22 4.50 -12.86
C CYS A 54 -3.61 4.08 -13.30
N GLY A 55 -4.20 4.82 -14.22
CA GLY A 55 -5.43 4.45 -14.91
C GLY A 55 -5.20 3.45 -16.03
N GLU A 56 -6.31 3.00 -16.62
CA GLU A 56 -6.32 1.99 -17.68
C GLU A 56 -5.84 2.56 -19.03
N GLU A 57 -6.21 3.80 -19.35
CA GLU A 57 -5.92 4.45 -20.64
C GLU A 57 -4.98 5.64 -20.46
N LEU A 58 -3.87 5.63 -21.18
CA LEU A 58 -2.93 6.75 -21.28
C LEU A 58 -2.97 7.32 -22.69
N ARG A 59 -2.42 8.51 -22.91
CA ARG A 59 -2.48 9.16 -24.23
C ARG A 59 -1.66 8.45 -25.31
N ASP A 60 -0.60 7.80 -24.93
CA ASP A 60 0.37 7.15 -25.82
C ASP A 60 0.21 5.62 -25.84
N THR A 61 -0.29 5.02 -24.76
CA THR A 61 -0.40 3.57 -24.62
C THR A 61 -1.42 3.19 -23.55
N GLY A 62 -1.55 1.91 -23.25
CA GLY A 62 -2.37 1.43 -22.12
C GLY A 62 -1.58 1.37 -20.81
N GLY A 63 -2.29 1.48 -19.69
CA GLY A 63 -1.70 1.39 -18.34
C GLY A 63 -0.93 0.09 -18.08
N HIS A 64 -1.34 -1.02 -18.69
CA HIS A 64 -0.62 -2.30 -18.61
C HIS A 64 0.79 -2.24 -19.21
N HIS A 65 0.96 -1.57 -20.35
CA HIS A 65 2.29 -1.36 -20.96
C HIS A 65 3.17 -0.47 -20.07
N PHE A 66 2.57 0.54 -19.44
CA PHE A 66 3.29 1.37 -18.48
C PHE A 66 3.78 0.54 -17.29
N ILE A 67 2.95 -0.36 -16.72
CA ILE A 67 3.37 -1.24 -15.63
C ILE A 67 4.57 -2.09 -16.06
N MET A 68 4.52 -2.71 -17.24
CA MET A 68 5.64 -3.52 -17.75
C MET A 68 6.91 -2.69 -17.85
N ALA A 69 6.86 -1.52 -18.49
CA ALA A 69 8.03 -0.64 -18.63
C ALA A 69 8.56 -0.14 -17.27
N LEU A 70 7.67 0.12 -16.31
CA LEU A 70 8.05 0.50 -14.94
C LEU A 70 8.79 -0.64 -14.23
N ARG A 71 8.31 -1.88 -14.36
CA ARG A 71 8.92 -3.06 -13.71
C ARG A 71 10.21 -3.52 -14.37
N ASP A 72 10.41 -3.20 -15.64
CA ASP A 72 11.64 -3.50 -16.38
C ASP A 72 12.81 -2.53 -16.05
N ASP A 73 12.55 -1.35 -15.49
CA ASP A 73 13.62 -0.42 -15.06
C ASP A 73 13.97 -0.64 -13.58
N PRO A 74 15.14 -1.25 -13.24
CA PRO A 74 15.50 -1.58 -11.85
C PRO A 74 15.59 -0.37 -10.91
N ARG A 75 15.74 0.85 -11.45
CA ARG A 75 15.85 2.08 -10.65
C ARG A 75 14.52 2.50 -10.07
N ILE A 76 13.41 2.20 -10.77
CA ILE A 76 12.06 2.65 -10.45
C ILE A 76 11.07 1.48 -10.24
N ALA A 77 11.47 0.24 -10.58
CA ALA A 77 10.65 -0.97 -10.44
C ALA A 77 10.12 -1.21 -9.03
N HIS A 78 10.75 -0.62 -8.03
CA HIS A 78 10.39 -0.78 -6.62
C HIS A 78 9.26 0.16 -6.17
N ILE A 79 8.88 1.17 -6.97
CA ILE A 79 7.84 2.13 -6.61
C ILE A 79 6.48 1.41 -6.60
N PRO A 80 5.73 1.47 -5.49
CA PRO A 80 4.43 0.82 -5.42
C PRO A 80 3.43 1.46 -6.39
N LEU A 81 2.61 0.62 -7.03
CA LEU A 81 1.64 1.03 -8.03
C LEU A 81 0.24 0.51 -7.71
N ILE A 82 -0.73 1.41 -7.65
CA ILE A 82 -2.17 1.12 -7.59
C ILE A 82 -2.74 1.33 -8.99
N PHE A 83 -3.38 0.29 -9.53
CA PHE A 83 -4.06 0.38 -10.81
C PHE A 83 -5.55 0.69 -10.63
N ILE A 84 -6.08 1.59 -11.44
CA ILE A 84 -7.50 1.96 -11.44
C ILE A 84 -8.11 1.56 -12.78
N ALA A 85 -9.05 0.63 -12.73
CA ALA A 85 -9.79 0.16 -13.90
C ALA A 85 -11.17 0.81 -14.00
N ASN A 86 -11.67 0.92 -15.24
CA ASN A 86 -12.97 1.51 -15.54
C ASN A 86 -14.13 0.54 -15.29
N ARG A 87 -13.86 -0.76 -15.28
CA ARG A 87 -14.87 -1.83 -15.08
C ARG A 87 -14.31 -3.01 -14.29
N GLU A 88 -15.20 -3.74 -13.65
CA GLU A 88 -14.83 -4.95 -12.93
C GLU A 88 -14.58 -6.10 -13.94
N SER A 89 -13.37 -6.65 -13.91
CA SER A 89 -12.97 -7.83 -14.67
C SER A 89 -11.99 -8.66 -13.85
N ARG A 90 -12.33 -9.92 -13.59
CA ARG A 90 -11.43 -10.85 -12.88
C ARG A 90 -10.18 -11.18 -13.67
N GLU A 91 -10.29 -11.22 -15.00
CA GLU A 91 -9.18 -11.54 -15.90
C GLU A 91 -8.21 -10.36 -15.94
N ASP A 92 -8.73 -9.13 -16.13
CA ASP A 92 -7.93 -7.91 -16.15
C ASP A 92 -7.25 -7.67 -14.79
N MET A 93 -7.98 -7.88 -13.69
CA MET A 93 -7.39 -7.79 -12.36
C MET A 93 -6.24 -8.78 -12.18
N ARG A 94 -6.41 -10.05 -12.59
CA ARG A 94 -5.37 -11.07 -12.48
C ARG A 94 -4.17 -10.73 -13.37
N MET A 95 -4.41 -10.29 -14.60
CA MET A 95 -3.38 -9.86 -15.54
C MET A 95 -2.59 -8.68 -14.95
N THR A 96 -3.27 -7.63 -14.50
CA THR A 96 -2.68 -6.44 -13.92
C THR A 96 -1.80 -6.77 -12.69
N MET A 97 -2.29 -7.62 -11.79
CA MET A 97 -1.51 -8.06 -10.63
C MET A 97 -0.30 -8.91 -11.02
N ASN A 98 -0.41 -9.74 -12.06
CA ASN A 98 0.73 -10.54 -12.58
C ASN A 98 1.78 -9.66 -13.26
N LEU A 99 1.39 -8.55 -13.88
CA LEU A 99 2.31 -7.56 -14.45
C LEU A 99 3.06 -6.75 -13.37
N GLY A 100 2.65 -6.86 -12.11
CA GLY A 100 3.36 -6.25 -10.99
C GLY A 100 2.66 -5.03 -10.39
N ALA A 101 1.37 -4.83 -10.60
CA ALA A 101 0.60 -3.89 -9.79
C ALA A 101 0.55 -4.37 -8.33
N ASP A 102 0.62 -3.44 -7.38
CA ASP A 102 0.55 -3.74 -5.95
C ASP A 102 -0.89 -3.75 -5.45
N ASP A 103 -1.79 -3.05 -6.14
CA ASP A 103 -3.22 -3.01 -5.86
C ASP A 103 -4.05 -2.71 -7.10
N TYR A 104 -5.36 -3.02 -7.02
CA TYR A 104 -6.30 -2.85 -8.11
C TYR A 104 -7.63 -2.32 -7.57
N LEU A 105 -8.07 -1.16 -8.06
CA LEU A 105 -9.34 -0.54 -7.72
C LEU A 105 -10.21 -0.41 -8.98
N VAL A 106 -11.51 -0.53 -8.81
CA VAL A 106 -12.48 -0.39 -9.91
C VAL A 106 -13.31 0.87 -9.69
N GLN A 107 -13.51 1.64 -10.76
CA GLN A 107 -14.43 2.78 -10.74
C GLN A 107 -15.90 2.30 -10.81
N PRO A 108 -16.81 2.98 -10.10
CA PRO A 108 -16.58 4.05 -9.13
C PRO A 108 -16.11 3.48 -7.78
N PHE A 109 -15.06 4.06 -7.19
CA PHE A 109 -14.56 3.71 -5.87
C PHE A 109 -14.89 4.78 -4.84
N LYS A 110 -14.95 4.38 -3.56
CA LYS A 110 -15.11 5.33 -2.46
C LYS A 110 -13.76 5.98 -2.12
N ARG A 111 -13.80 7.28 -1.76
CA ARG A 111 -12.60 7.98 -1.28
C ARG A 111 -11.84 7.19 -0.19
N GLN A 112 -12.58 6.56 0.73
CA GLN A 112 -11.97 5.79 1.82
C GLN A 112 -11.18 4.58 1.30
N ASP A 113 -11.68 3.88 0.28
CA ASP A 113 -11.00 2.70 -0.30
C ASP A 113 -9.68 3.11 -0.95
N LEU A 114 -9.66 4.22 -1.70
CA LEU A 114 -8.44 4.76 -2.29
C LEU A 114 -7.42 5.17 -1.21
N LEU A 115 -7.84 5.89 -0.17
CA LEU A 115 -6.94 6.32 0.91
C LEU A 115 -6.40 5.12 1.71
N LEU A 116 -7.19 4.07 1.92
CA LEU A 116 -6.76 2.84 2.58
C LEU A 116 -5.72 2.09 1.73
N SER A 117 -5.97 1.98 0.42
CA SER A 117 -5.03 1.37 -0.52
C SER A 117 -3.68 2.12 -0.50
N ILE A 118 -3.69 3.44 -0.65
CA ILE A 118 -2.48 4.27 -0.62
C ILE A 118 -1.71 4.06 0.69
N ARG A 119 -2.36 4.19 1.84
CA ARG A 119 -1.70 4.03 3.15
C ARG A 119 -1.08 2.66 3.32
N SER A 120 -1.79 1.61 2.92
CA SER A 120 -1.29 0.23 2.98
C SER A 120 -0.02 0.05 2.15
N ARG A 121 0.03 0.59 0.93
CA ARG A 121 1.20 0.46 0.04
C ARG A 121 2.37 1.30 0.51
N LEU A 122 2.15 2.55 0.92
CA LEU A 122 3.21 3.42 1.46
C LEU A 122 3.83 2.84 2.73
N SER A 123 3.04 2.25 3.63
CA SER A 123 3.54 1.61 4.85
C SER A 123 4.43 0.40 4.54
N ARG A 124 3.99 -0.46 3.62
CA ARG A 124 4.76 -1.63 3.16
C ARG A 124 6.10 -1.23 2.53
N PHE A 125 6.08 -0.19 1.70
CA PHE A 125 7.28 0.32 1.05
C PHE A 125 8.29 0.93 2.03
N ALA A 126 7.82 1.64 3.06
CA ALA A 126 8.69 2.18 4.10
C ALA A 126 9.43 1.07 4.87
N ILE A 127 8.75 -0.04 5.19
CA ILE A 127 9.35 -1.20 5.84
C ILE A 127 10.41 -1.84 4.93
N PHE A 128 10.11 -2.03 3.65
CA PHE A 128 11.03 -2.61 2.68
C PHE A 128 12.30 -1.76 2.51
N ASN A 129 12.15 -0.44 2.40
CA ASN A 129 13.29 0.47 2.27
C ASN A 129 14.16 0.52 3.54
N ASN A 130 13.55 0.42 4.72
CA ASN A 130 14.30 0.32 5.97
C ASN A 130 15.08 -0.99 6.05
N MET A 131 14.51 -2.13 5.65
CA MET A 131 15.21 -3.41 5.57
C MET A 131 16.41 -3.37 4.60
N ARG A 132 16.26 -2.70 3.44
CA ARG A 132 17.31 -2.56 2.43
C ARG A 132 18.47 -1.67 2.91
N ARG A 133 18.20 -0.63 3.69
CA ARG A 133 19.24 0.21 4.33
C ARG A 133 20.06 -0.56 5.36
N VAL A 134 19.44 -1.49 6.08
CA VAL A 134 20.10 -2.32 7.09
C VAL A 134 20.96 -3.42 6.48
N ALA A 135 20.60 -3.95 5.32
CA ALA A 135 21.36 -4.99 4.62
C ALA A 135 22.64 -4.48 3.91
N GLY A 136 22.77 -3.17 3.71
CA GLY A 136 23.88 -2.56 2.95
C GLY A 136 24.91 -1.76 3.75
N GLY A 137 24.79 -1.64 5.07
CA GLY A 137 25.73 -0.86 5.89
C GLY A 137 25.81 -1.37 7.31
N GLY A 138 27.03 -1.71 7.75
CA GLY A 138 27.28 -2.30 9.06
C GLY A 138 26.77 -1.48 10.23
N LEU A 139 26.44 -2.21 11.27
CA LEU A 139 26.23 -1.85 12.68
C LEU A 139 25.03 -0.97 13.07
N GLU A 140 24.11 -1.65 13.76
CA GLU A 140 23.26 -1.16 14.83
C GLU A 140 22.30 0.02 14.51
N THR A 141 21.20 -0.31 13.85
CA THR A 141 19.95 0.31 14.23
C THR A 141 18.93 -0.82 14.41
N VAL A 142 18.60 -1.08 15.65
CA VAL A 142 17.50 -1.97 16.03
C VAL A 142 16.29 -1.59 15.21
N ILE A 143 15.89 -2.49 14.31
CA ILE A 143 14.62 -2.38 13.61
C ILE A 143 13.58 -2.32 14.70
N ALA A 144 12.98 -1.17 14.94
CA ALA A 144 11.73 -1.09 15.66
C ALA A 144 10.68 -1.80 14.79
N ILE A 145 10.66 -3.12 14.88
CA ILE A 145 9.50 -3.91 14.49
C ILE A 145 8.37 -3.28 15.27
N PRO A 146 7.23 -2.89 14.67
CA PRO A 146 6.10 -2.39 15.44
C PRO A 146 5.80 -3.44 16.51
N LEU A 147 6.27 -3.20 17.71
CA LEU A 147 5.92 -4.02 18.85
C LEU A 147 4.43 -3.79 19.07
N VAL A 148 3.68 -4.87 19.14
CA VAL A 148 2.34 -4.83 19.70
C VAL A 148 2.47 -4.12 21.04
N PRO A 149 1.79 -3.00 21.30
CA PRO A 149 1.94 -2.26 22.55
C PRO A 149 1.83 -3.20 23.75
N ASP A 150 2.67 -3.04 24.75
CA ASP A 150 2.72 -3.92 25.93
C ASP A 150 1.33 -4.12 26.56
N ALA A 151 0.49 -3.08 26.54
CA ALA A 151 -0.90 -3.13 26.97
C ALA A 151 -1.80 -4.13 26.18
N LEU A 152 -1.35 -4.61 25.03
CA LEU A 152 -2.08 -5.58 24.19
C LEU A 152 -1.45 -6.98 24.24
N GLN A 153 -0.21 -7.12 24.71
CA GLN A 153 0.48 -8.41 24.76
C GLN A 153 -0.22 -9.38 25.72
N ASP A 154 -0.75 -8.88 26.84
CA ASP A 154 -1.47 -9.70 27.82
C ASP A 154 -2.85 -10.17 27.36
N LYS A 155 -3.43 -9.51 26.34
CA LYS A 155 -4.78 -9.83 25.81
C LYS A 155 -4.75 -10.76 24.61
N LEU A 156 -3.61 -10.91 23.95
CA LEU A 156 -3.48 -11.60 22.69
C LEU A 156 -2.67 -12.89 22.83
N SER A 157 -3.10 -13.95 22.18
CA SER A 157 -2.27 -15.16 22.05
C SER A 157 -1.05 -14.88 21.17
N LYS A 158 0.00 -15.71 21.27
CA LYS A 158 1.21 -15.61 20.44
C LYS A 158 0.88 -15.60 18.94
N THR A 159 -0.10 -16.41 18.51
CA THR A 159 -0.56 -16.47 17.11
C THR A 159 -1.28 -15.19 16.70
N GLU A 160 -2.12 -14.64 17.58
CA GLU A 160 -2.83 -13.38 17.31
C GLU A 160 -1.88 -12.19 17.24
N ALA A 161 -0.89 -12.12 18.12
CA ALA A 161 0.17 -11.10 18.05
C ALA A 161 0.97 -11.21 16.76
N ARG A 162 1.29 -12.43 16.30
CA ARG A 162 1.96 -12.67 15.02
C ARG A 162 1.10 -12.24 13.82
N ILE A 163 -0.20 -12.48 13.85
CA ILE A 163 -1.13 -12.02 12.81
C ILE A 163 -1.21 -10.50 12.76
N ILE A 164 -1.28 -9.81 13.90
CA ILE A 164 -1.22 -8.34 13.96
C ILE A 164 0.06 -7.82 13.35
N LYS A 165 1.20 -8.44 13.65
CA LYS A 165 2.49 -8.09 13.06
C LYS A 165 2.47 -8.24 11.55
N LEU A 166 1.95 -9.34 11.03
CA LEU A 166 1.85 -9.57 9.59
C LEU A 166 0.90 -8.60 8.90
N ILE A 167 -0.18 -8.18 9.58
CA ILE A 167 -1.07 -7.10 9.10
C ILE A 167 -0.32 -5.76 9.09
N ALA A 168 0.47 -5.46 10.11
CA ALA A 168 1.30 -4.26 10.17
C ALA A 168 2.37 -4.24 9.07
N GLU A 169 2.88 -5.40 8.68
CA GLU A 169 3.77 -5.59 7.52
C GLU A 169 3.03 -5.47 6.17
N GLY A 170 1.72 -5.19 6.18
CA GLY A 170 0.90 -4.99 4.98
C GLY A 170 0.47 -6.28 4.28
N LYS A 171 0.64 -7.45 4.92
CA LYS A 171 0.25 -8.74 4.33
C LYS A 171 -1.27 -8.89 4.30
N ASN A 172 -1.77 -9.38 3.18
CA ASN A 172 -3.18 -9.74 3.06
C ASN A 172 -3.48 -11.11 3.70
N THR A 173 -4.76 -11.44 3.85
CA THR A 173 -5.20 -12.67 4.53
C THR A 173 -4.63 -13.95 3.87
N ARG A 174 -4.45 -13.96 2.54
CA ARG A 174 -3.88 -15.13 1.83
C ARG A 174 -2.38 -15.26 2.08
N GLU A 175 -1.66 -14.16 2.10
CA GLU A 175 -0.21 -14.13 2.41
C GLU A 175 0.03 -14.57 3.86
N ILE A 176 -0.79 -14.09 4.80
CA ILE A 176 -0.76 -14.52 6.20
C ILE A 176 -1.02 -16.02 6.33
N ALA A 177 -2.04 -16.53 5.63
CA ALA A 177 -2.37 -17.96 5.65
C ALA A 177 -1.21 -18.83 5.14
N ARG A 178 -0.54 -18.41 4.06
CA ARG A 178 0.66 -19.09 3.54
C ARG A 178 1.81 -19.09 4.53
N GLU A 179 2.09 -17.94 5.13
CA GLU A 179 3.23 -17.79 6.06
C GLU A 179 3.04 -18.54 7.36
N LEU A 180 1.80 -18.65 7.82
CA LEU A 180 1.47 -19.39 9.05
C LEU A 180 1.12 -20.86 8.78
N TYR A 181 1.14 -21.30 7.52
CA TYR A 181 0.76 -22.66 7.09
C TYR A 181 -0.65 -23.08 7.55
N VAL A 182 -1.60 -22.15 7.52
CA VAL A 182 -3.00 -22.36 7.92
C VAL A 182 -3.96 -21.99 6.79
N SER A 183 -5.24 -22.36 6.93
CA SER A 183 -6.26 -21.97 5.96
C SER A 183 -6.59 -20.47 6.02
N ILE A 184 -7.06 -19.90 4.91
CA ILE A 184 -7.58 -18.53 4.86
C ILE A 184 -8.67 -18.34 5.91
N LYS A 185 -9.55 -19.32 6.06
CA LYS A 185 -10.63 -19.32 7.05
C LYS A 185 -10.11 -19.24 8.49
N THR A 186 -9.01 -19.93 8.77
CA THR A 186 -8.35 -19.88 10.09
C THR A 186 -7.84 -18.46 10.39
N VAL A 187 -7.21 -17.80 9.40
CA VAL A 187 -6.74 -16.42 9.55
C VAL A 187 -7.91 -15.44 9.77
N GLU A 188 -9.01 -15.62 9.02
CA GLU A 188 -10.22 -14.81 9.21
C GLU A 188 -10.81 -14.97 10.61
N ASN A 189 -10.87 -16.18 11.13
CA ASN A 189 -11.32 -16.44 12.49
C ASN A 189 -10.40 -15.77 13.53
N HIS A 190 -9.09 -15.84 13.37
CA HIS A 190 -8.16 -15.13 14.25
C HIS A 190 -8.35 -13.61 14.17
N LYS A 191 -8.50 -13.04 12.97
CA LYS A 191 -8.77 -11.60 12.78
C LYS A 191 -10.06 -11.18 13.47
N TYR A 192 -11.10 -11.99 13.38
CA TYR A 192 -12.36 -11.76 14.10
C TYR A 192 -12.16 -11.78 15.62
N ASN A 193 -11.47 -12.79 16.16
CA ASN A 193 -11.23 -12.90 17.60
C ASN A 193 -10.37 -11.73 18.12
N ILE A 194 -9.36 -11.31 17.36
CA ILE A 194 -8.56 -10.12 17.69
C ILE A 194 -9.46 -8.88 17.75
N ALA A 195 -10.31 -8.67 16.74
CA ALA A 195 -11.22 -7.52 16.70
C ALA A 195 -12.14 -7.52 17.92
N GLN A 196 -12.71 -8.67 18.31
CA GLN A 196 -13.53 -8.80 19.51
C GLN A 196 -12.77 -8.46 20.79
N LYS A 197 -11.54 -8.97 20.96
CA LYS A 197 -10.68 -8.68 22.12
C LYS A 197 -10.31 -7.21 22.26
N LEU A 198 -10.23 -6.51 21.11
CA LEU A 198 -9.90 -5.09 21.06
C LEU A 198 -11.13 -4.19 21.05
N GLY A 199 -12.35 -4.75 21.14
CA GLY A 199 -13.61 -4.00 21.12
C GLY A 199 -13.88 -3.29 19.78
N LEU A 200 -13.35 -3.83 18.67
CA LEU A 200 -13.46 -3.23 17.34
C LEU A 200 -14.70 -3.75 16.63
N THR A 201 -15.43 -2.85 15.98
CA THR A 201 -16.64 -3.17 15.20
C THR A 201 -16.48 -2.70 13.76
N GLY A 202 -16.88 -3.54 12.80
CA GLY A 202 -16.79 -3.22 11.34
C GLY A 202 -15.84 -4.12 10.55
N ARG A 203 -16.09 -4.18 9.25
CA ARG A 203 -15.47 -5.18 8.34
C ARG A 203 -13.95 -5.07 8.21
N ASN A 204 -13.37 -3.87 8.37
CA ASN A 204 -11.92 -3.61 8.26
C ASN A 204 -11.33 -3.00 9.53
N SER A 205 -12.10 -2.99 10.63
CA SER A 205 -11.74 -2.30 11.87
C SER A 205 -10.38 -2.70 12.44
N LEU A 206 -10.00 -3.99 12.34
CA LEU A 206 -8.70 -4.47 12.79
C LEU A 206 -7.54 -3.90 11.94
N THR A 207 -7.69 -3.88 10.63
CA THR A 207 -6.65 -3.33 9.74
C THR A 207 -6.48 -1.82 9.97
N GLU A 208 -7.59 -1.10 10.10
CA GLU A 208 -7.58 0.34 10.44
C GLU A 208 -6.94 0.60 11.80
N TYR A 209 -7.28 -0.21 12.80
CA TYR A 209 -6.68 -0.13 14.13
C TYR A 209 -5.17 -0.34 14.10
N VAL A 210 -4.70 -1.38 13.39
CA VAL A 210 -3.28 -1.69 13.24
C VAL A 210 -2.54 -0.54 12.55
N ILE A 211 -3.11 0.01 11.48
CA ILE A 211 -2.54 1.15 10.76
C ILE A 211 -2.45 2.37 11.68
N LYS A 212 -3.53 2.67 12.41
CA LYS A 212 -3.62 3.87 13.26
C LYS A 212 -2.75 3.80 14.51
N ASN A 213 -2.66 2.64 15.15
CA ASN A 213 -2.07 2.53 16.49
C ASN A 213 -0.72 1.82 16.53
N ILE A 214 -0.36 1.06 15.47
CA ILE A 214 0.85 0.25 15.44
C ILE A 214 1.83 0.76 14.38
N ILE A 215 1.33 1.28 13.25
CA ILE A 215 2.15 1.77 12.14
C ILE A 215 2.41 3.29 12.24
N GLN A 216 1.58 4.05 12.97
CA GLN A 216 1.83 5.48 13.17
C GLN A 216 3.16 5.70 13.90
N PRO A 217 4.02 6.63 13.44
CA PRO A 217 5.24 6.92 14.13
C PRO A 217 4.95 7.45 15.53
N TYR A 218 5.63 6.86 16.50
CA TYR A 218 5.69 7.30 17.89
C TYR A 218 5.90 8.82 17.92
N LYS A 219 4.89 9.57 18.38
CA LYS A 219 5.09 10.96 18.76
C LYS A 219 6.00 10.94 19.99
N ARG A 220 7.25 11.32 19.82
CA ARG A 220 8.12 11.64 20.99
C ARG A 220 7.49 12.81 21.74
N PRO A 221 7.47 12.74 23.08
CA PRO A 221 7.07 13.86 23.94
C PRO A 221 7.93 15.09 23.74
#